data_9b4099291d795d5a34c01d74c52facae
#
_entry.id   9b4099291d795d5a34c01d74c52facae
#
_cell.length_a   1.000
_cell.length_b   1.000
_cell.length_c   1.000
_cell.angle_alpha   90.00
_cell.angle_beta   90.00
_cell.angle_gamma   90.00
#
_symmetry.space_group_name_H-M   'P 1'
#
loop_
_entity.id
_entity.type
_entity.pdbx_description
1 polymer ?
#
loop_
_entity_poly.entity_id
_entity_poly.type
_entity_poly.pdbx_seq_one_letter_code
_entity_poly.pdbx_strand_id
1 'polypeptide(L)'
;MPKRNGTICFLGFVLAVVTALGWSQTAPVEHLFASDSIPPDRLKQYADLAVEWQREYLRIDTTNPPGNEARAAQFFQKILDREGIENQLFAYAPGRADLWARIPHATSSLRRPIVLLNHMDVVTSDASHWKAPPFSAEIVDGSIYGRGAQDMKNEGLAQFMVMVMLKREKVELDRDVIFLAVSDEEVDGTGTDWFIEHERDLLGNAEFLINEGGENILEHNGHVKYVGVDVGEKAAFWLHVVAHGRAGHGSLPIPDSAPNRLVQALNRIIAFQTPFKVLPVADEFLRAMAPYESPARAEKFRNIRLALQDKNFQREVEQDESLNYLLRDTIALTMLGGSEQTNVIPPEAWANLDVRLLPGDDPKEFLRTIRGVVNDPNVNVEPLDHDFRLANSSPTDTALFSAIRKVSAHYFPGTPVVPRLDSGYTENQRYRPLGINSYGFTPYTPTEEEGSTEHGNDERIRVEEVRRGFRVLYDVVTSVATK
;
A
#
# COMPACT_ATOMS: atom_id res chain seq x y z
N MET A 1 6.02 92.60 -0.63
CA MET A 1 7.20 93.24 -1.27
C MET A 1 8.43 92.39 -0.95
N PRO A 2 9.38 92.18 -1.84
CA PRO A 2 9.41 92.43 -3.28
C PRO A 2 9.64 91.11 -4.14
N LYS A 3 9.45 91.35 -5.39
CA LYS A 3 9.76 90.61 -6.59
C LYS A 3 11.25 90.18 -6.73
N ARG A 4 11.51 89.03 -7.41
CA ARG A 4 12.59 89.03 -8.45
C ARG A 4 12.45 87.80 -9.35
N ASN A 5 12.38 88.10 -10.58
CA ASN A 5 12.64 87.53 -11.87
C ASN A 5 13.81 86.56 -11.93
N GLY A 6 13.72 85.53 -12.80
CA GLY A 6 14.89 84.80 -13.26
C GLY A 6 14.58 83.75 -14.26
N THR A 7 14.60 84.04 -15.51
CA THR A 7 15.23 83.41 -16.68
C THR A 7 14.89 81.98 -17.03
N ILE A 8 14.18 81.82 -18.14
CA ILE A 8 13.93 80.62 -18.91
C ILE A 8 15.19 80.22 -19.69
N CYS A 9 15.72 79.01 -19.48
CA CYS A 9 16.65 78.41 -20.42
C CYS A 9 15.95 77.19 -21.10
N PHE A 10 15.77 77.34 -22.42
CA PHE A 10 15.38 76.26 -23.32
C PHE A 10 16.58 75.32 -23.54
N LEU A 11 16.49 74.06 -23.11
CA LEU A 11 17.36 72.97 -23.59
C LEU A 11 16.53 71.99 -24.41
N GLY A 12 16.90 71.93 -25.69
CA GLY A 12 16.27 70.97 -26.63
C GLY A 12 16.60 69.56 -26.30
N PHE A 13 15.57 68.75 -26.17
CA PHE A 13 15.69 67.30 -26.06
C PHE A 13 15.66 66.67 -27.47
N VAL A 14 16.78 66.08 -27.88
CA VAL A 14 16.86 65.24 -29.07
C VAL A 14 16.31 63.88 -28.66
N LEU A 15 15.16 63.46 -29.23
CA LEU A 15 14.55 62.20 -29.06
C LEU A 15 15.30 61.18 -29.92
N ALA A 16 16.20 60.40 -29.34
CA ALA A 16 16.77 59.23 -29.98
C ALA A 16 15.79 58.02 -29.80
N VAL A 17 15.09 57.65 -30.87
CA VAL A 17 14.27 56.45 -30.93
C VAL A 17 15.22 55.26 -31.06
N VAL A 18 15.49 54.58 -29.93
CA VAL A 18 16.16 53.27 -29.92
C VAL A 18 15.07 52.23 -30.10
N THR A 19 14.94 51.68 -31.29
CA THR A 19 14.17 50.47 -31.54
C THR A 19 14.87 49.27 -30.89
N ALA A 20 14.48 48.98 -29.64
CA ALA A 20 14.86 47.72 -28.99
C ALA A 20 14.09 46.55 -29.66
N LEU A 21 14.73 45.84 -30.57
CA LEU A 21 14.32 44.49 -30.95
C LEU A 21 14.49 43.58 -29.71
N GLY A 22 13.41 43.47 -28.93
CA GLY A 22 13.34 42.53 -27.82
C GLY A 22 13.30 41.14 -28.36
N TRP A 23 14.42 40.43 -28.35
CA TRP A 23 14.45 39.00 -28.38
C TRP A 23 13.90 38.54 -27.02
N SER A 24 12.62 38.11 -27.03
CA SER A 24 12.07 37.35 -25.94
C SER A 24 12.77 36.00 -25.93
N GLN A 25 13.87 35.87 -25.21
CA GLN A 25 14.37 34.58 -24.79
C GLN A 25 13.34 34.06 -23.77
N THR A 26 12.44 33.20 -24.24
CA THR A 26 11.70 32.33 -23.32
C THR A 26 12.77 31.58 -22.52
N ALA A 27 12.81 31.80 -21.23
CA ALA A 27 13.65 30.98 -20.34
C ALA A 27 13.37 29.52 -20.63
N PRO A 28 14.39 28.66 -20.68
CA PRO A 28 14.15 27.24 -20.88
C PRO A 28 13.18 26.78 -19.78
N VAL A 29 12.09 26.15 -20.18
CA VAL A 29 11.18 25.48 -19.25
C VAL A 29 12.01 24.42 -18.56
N GLU A 30 12.28 24.59 -17.30
CA GLU A 30 13.00 23.59 -16.49
C GLU A 30 12.08 22.37 -16.39
N HIS A 31 12.41 21.30 -17.10
CA HIS A 31 11.72 20.02 -16.99
C HIS A 31 12.08 19.42 -15.63
N LEU A 32 11.15 19.48 -14.70
CA LEU A 32 11.34 19.00 -13.32
C LEU A 32 11.39 17.47 -13.25
N PHE A 33 10.63 16.82 -14.15
CA PHE A 33 10.50 15.35 -14.20
C PHE A 33 10.59 14.84 -15.65
N ALA A 34 10.86 13.55 -15.79
CA ALA A 34 11.01 12.92 -17.09
C ALA A 34 9.75 13.04 -17.96
N SER A 35 8.56 12.94 -17.37
CA SER A 35 7.30 13.09 -18.10
C SER A 35 7.11 14.49 -18.71
N ASP A 36 7.73 15.54 -18.16
CA ASP A 36 7.63 16.90 -18.68
C ASP A 36 8.34 17.06 -20.03
N SER A 37 9.28 16.17 -20.35
CA SER A 37 9.98 16.12 -21.63
C SER A 37 9.16 15.46 -22.74
N ILE A 38 8.09 14.74 -22.39
CA ILE A 38 7.22 14.03 -23.35
C ILE A 38 6.20 15.01 -23.93
N PRO A 39 6.07 15.12 -25.26
CA PRO A 39 5.11 16.01 -25.89
C PRO A 39 3.67 15.74 -25.40
N PRO A 40 2.84 16.78 -25.19
CA PRO A 40 1.48 16.65 -24.63
C PRO A 40 0.59 15.67 -25.42
N ASP A 41 0.65 15.68 -26.76
CA ASP A 41 -0.12 14.76 -27.59
C ASP A 41 0.29 13.30 -27.37
N ARG A 42 1.56 13.07 -27.08
CA ARG A 42 2.09 11.73 -26.80
C ARG A 42 1.71 11.28 -25.40
N LEU A 43 1.75 12.17 -24.40
CA LEU A 43 1.22 11.90 -23.06
C LEU A 43 -0.27 11.56 -23.11
N LYS A 44 -1.04 12.28 -23.95
CA LYS A 44 -2.46 11.95 -24.17
C LYS A 44 -2.64 10.57 -24.77
N GLN A 45 -1.81 10.17 -25.75
CA GLN A 45 -1.86 8.82 -26.31
C GLN A 45 -1.58 7.74 -25.25
N TYR A 46 -0.61 7.94 -24.35
CA TYR A 46 -0.36 7.04 -23.23
C TYR A 46 -1.56 6.98 -22.29
N ALA A 47 -2.17 8.11 -21.97
CA ALA A 47 -3.35 8.17 -21.11
C ALA A 47 -4.56 7.44 -21.70
N ASP A 48 -4.79 7.60 -23.01
CA ASP A 48 -5.88 6.87 -23.70
C ASP A 48 -5.58 5.36 -23.74
N LEU A 49 -4.33 4.96 -23.99
CA LEU A 49 -3.87 3.58 -23.98
C LEU A 49 -3.99 2.94 -22.59
N ALA A 50 -3.65 3.68 -21.53
CA ALA A 50 -3.80 3.21 -20.16
C ALA A 50 -5.27 2.89 -19.83
N VAL A 51 -6.21 3.73 -20.23
CA VAL A 51 -7.66 3.48 -20.06
C VAL A 51 -8.12 2.26 -20.86
N GLU A 52 -7.65 2.09 -22.10
CA GLU A 52 -7.97 0.94 -22.93
C GLU A 52 -7.47 -0.36 -22.29
N TRP A 53 -6.20 -0.42 -21.92
CA TRP A 53 -5.59 -1.60 -21.33
C TRP A 53 -6.11 -1.89 -19.91
N GLN A 54 -6.43 -0.85 -19.11
CA GLN A 54 -7.10 -1.06 -17.81
C GLN A 54 -8.42 -1.82 -18.00
N ARG A 55 -9.21 -1.41 -18.99
CA ARG A 55 -10.48 -2.08 -19.28
C ARG A 55 -10.28 -3.50 -19.82
N GLU A 56 -9.27 -3.72 -20.67
CA GLU A 56 -8.94 -5.06 -21.14
C GLU A 56 -8.49 -5.97 -19.99
N TYR A 57 -7.66 -5.45 -19.08
CA TYR A 57 -7.15 -6.19 -17.93
C TYR A 57 -8.26 -6.51 -16.92
N LEU A 58 -9.16 -5.58 -16.64
CA LEU A 58 -10.31 -5.82 -15.75
C LEU A 58 -11.30 -6.85 -16.30
N ARG A 59 -11.36 -7.05 -17.62
CA ARG A 59 -12.19 -8.11 -18.23
C ARG A 59 -11.63 -9.51 -18.06
N ILE A 60 -10.39 -9.64 -17.66
CA ILE A 60 -9.77 -10.94 -17.39
C ILE A 60 -10.18 -11.36 -15.97
N ASP A 61 -11.05 -12.34 -15.89
CA ASP A 61 -11.48 -12.93 -14.62
C ASP A 61 -10.35 -13.79 -14.04
N THR A 62 -9.77 -13.30 -12.95
CA THR A 62 -8.72 -13.94 -12.15
C THR A 62 -9.19 -14.13 -10.70
N THR A 63 -10.50 -14.35 -10.51
CA THR A 63 -11.08 -14.62 -9.19
C THR A 63 -10.35 -15.77 -8.49
N ASN A 64 -9.91 -15.53 -7.28
CA ASN A 64 -9.20 -16.50 -6.46
C ASN A 64 -9.99 -16.81 -5.17
N PRO A 65 -10.29 -18.08 -4.87
CA PRO A 65 -10.06 -19.26 -5.72
C PRO A 65 -10.98 -19.34 -6.95
N PRO A 66 -10.62 -20.08 -8.03
CA PRO A 66 -9.41 -20.92 -8.14
C PRO A 66 -8.17 -20.22 -8.67
N GLY A 67 -8.20 -18.92 -8.96
CA GLY A 67 -7.19 -18.19 -9.69
C GLY A 67 -7.44 -18.27 -11.21
N ASN A 68 -6.50 -18.05 -12.02
CA ASN A 68 -6.38 -18.12 -13.49
C ASN A 68 -5.48 -16.98 -13.98
N GLU A 69 -4.53 -16.62 -13.17
CA GLU A 69 -3.60 -15.49 -13.37
C GLU A 69 -2.75 -15.69 -14.62
N ALA A 70 -2.55 -16.94 -15.07
CA ALA A 70 -1.91 -17.24 -16.35
C ALA A 70 -2.53 -16.48 -17.53
N ARG A 71 -3.84 -16.16 -17.50
CA ARG A 71 -4.52 -15.35 -18.52
C ARG A 71 -4.12 -13.89 -18.46
N ALA A 72 -3.96 -13.35 -17.24
CA ALA A 72 -3.49 -12.00 -17.01
C ALA A 72 -2.00 -11.86 -17.36
N ALA A 73 -1.17 -12.81 -16.95
CA ALA A 73 0.23 -12.87 -17.34
C ALA A 73 0.42 -12.91 -18.86
N GLN A 74 -0.36 -13.72 -19.59
CA GLN A 74 -0.34 -13.78 -21.05
C GLN A 74 -0.80 -12.47 -21.72
N PHE A 75 -1.73 -11.73 -21.12
CA PHE A 75 -2.12 -10.41 -21.60
C PHE A 75 -0.93 -9.45 -21.58
N PHE A 76 -0.22 -9.35 -20.49
CA PHE A 76 0.98 -8.52 -20.38
C PHE A 76 2.11 -9.05 -21.28
N GLN A 77 2.38 -10.36 -21.29
CA GLN A 77 3.41 -10.97 -22.10
C GLN A 77 3.27 -10.61 -23.58
N LYS A 78 2.06 -10.73 -24.11
CA LYS A 78 1.75 -10.41 -25.51
C LYS A 78 2.07 -8.96 -25.88
N ILE A 79 1.92 -8.03 -24.93
CA ILE A 79 2.27 -6.63 -25.16
C ILE A 79 3.80 -6.45 -25.06
N LEU A 80 4.44 -7.05 -24.04
CA LEU A 80 5.91 -7.00 -23.87
C LEU A 80 6.65 -7.53 -25.10
N ASP A 81 6.18 -8.65 -25.67
CA ASP A 81 6.74 -9.23 -26.90
C ASP A 81 6.65 -8.25 -28.09
N ARG A 82 5.50 -7.58 -28.25
CA ARG A 82 5.32 -6.55 -29.31
C ARG A 82 6.22 -5.33 -29.11
N GLU A 83 6.47 -4.94 -27.86
CA GLU A 83 7.35 -3.82 -27.51
C GLU A 83 8.84 -4.23 -27.52
N GLY A 84 9.15 -5.52 -27.66
CA GLY A 84 10.51 -6.04 -27.60
C GLY A 84 11.14 -5.82 -26.21
N ILE A 85 10.36 -5.99 -25.16
CA ILE A 85 10.82 -5.96 -23.76
C ILE A 85 11.10 -7.40 -23.32
N GLU A 86 12.29 -7.62 -22.73
CA GLU A 86 12.69 -8.92 -22.21
C GLU A 86 11.68 -9.37 -21.15
N ASN A 87 11.15 -10.61 -21.29
CA ASN A 87 10.17 -11.14 -20.37
C ASN A 87 10.20 -12.66 -20.31
N GLN A 88 9.69 -13.22 -19.20
CA GLN A 88 9.55 -14.65 -19.00
C GLN A 88 8.31 -14.95 -18.17
N LEU A 89 7.52 -15.93 -18.60
CA LEU A 89 6.33 -16.43 -17.90
C LEU A 89 6.67 -17.74 -17.21
N PHE A 90 6.31 -17.85 -15.94
CA PHE A 90 6.56 -18.99 -15.06
C PHE A 90 5.23 -19.63 -14.66
N ALA A 91 4.80 -20.64 -15.41
CA ALA A 91 3.62 -21.42 -15.05
C ALA A 91 4.01 -22.53 -14.06
N TYR A 92 3.63 -22.38 -12.81
CA TYR A 92 4.02 -23.31 -11.73
C TYR A 92 2.89 -24.24 -11.28
N ALA A 93 1.62 -23.92 -11.60
CA ALA A 93 0.46 -24.75 -11.35
C ALA A 93 -0.61 -24.55 -12.44
N PRO A 94 -1.62 -25.43 -12.57
CA PRO A 94 -2.69 -25.25 -13.53
C PRO A 94 -3.43 -23.92 -13.32
N GLY A 95 -3.43 -23.04 -14.35
CA GLY A 95 -4.05 -21.71 -14.30
C GLY A 95 -3.21 -20.65 -13.59
N ARG A 96 -2.16 -21.01 -12.87
CA ARG A 96 -1.30 -20.13 -12.09
C ARG A 96 0.01 -19.83 -12.82
N ALA A 97 0.36 -18.58 -12.93
CA ALA A 97 1.63 -18.17 -13.52
C ALA A 97 2.04 -16.79 -12.99
N ASP A 98 3.35 -16.62 -12.83
CA ASP A 98 3.97 -15.33 -12.61
C ASP A 98 4.62 -14.83 -13.89
N LEU A 99 4.74 -13.51 -14.04
CA LEU A 99 5.38 -12.88 -15.18
C LEU A 99 6.46 -11.92 -14.72
N TRP A 100 7.68 -12.17 -15.15
CA TRP A 100 8.81 -11.28 -14.98
C TRP A 100 9.16 -10.58 -16.31
N ALA A 101 9.51 -9.28 -16.20
CA ALA A 101 10.03 -8.54 -17.34
C ALA A 101 11.10 -7.54 -16.89
N ARG A 102 12.01 -7.16 -17.78
CA ARG A 102 13.13 -6.27 -17.48
C ARG A 102 13.42 -5.27 -18.56
N ILE A 103 13.70 -4.03 -18.16
CA ILE A 103 14.41 -3.05 -19.00
C ILE A 103 15.80 -2.88 -18.39
N PRO A 104 16.85 -3.32 -19.09
CA PRO A 104 18.21 -3.24 -18.58
C PRO A 104 18.74 -1.82 -18.61
N HIS A 105 19.64 -1.49 -17.67
CA HIS A 105 20.37 -0.24 -17.70
C HIS A 105 21.36 -0.19 -18.88
N ALA A 106 21.56 1.00 -19.44
CA ALA A 106 22.43 1.22 -20.61
C ALA A 106 23.89 1.53 -20.24
N THR A 107 24.18 1.74 -18.97
CA THR A 107 25.49 2.20 -18.49
C THR A 107 26.24 1.09 -17.74
N SER A 108 27.54 1.27 -17.50
CA SER A 108 28.34 0.41 -16.61
C SER A 108 28.05 0.71 -15.13
N SER A 109 26.85 1.16 -14.77
CA SER A 109 26.45 1.43 -13.40
C SER A 109 26.43 0.16 -12.57
N LEU A 110 26.79 0.28 -11.29
CA LEU A 110 26.67 -0.79 -10.30
C LEU A 110 25.44 -0.62 -9.39
N ARG A 111 24.50 0.26 -9.79
CA ARG A 111 23.27 0.46 -9.00
C ARG A 111 22.36 -0.76 -9.11
N ARG A 112 21.86 -1.18 -7.98
CA ARG A 112 20.99 -2.35 -7.87
C ARG A 112 19.61 -2.04 -8.46
N PRO A 113 18.89 -3.05 -9.02
CA PRO A 113 17.58 -2.89 -9.64
C PRO A 113 16.51 -2.27 -8.73
N ILE A 114 15.45 -1.76 -9.39
CA ILE A 114 14.14 -1.49 -8.78
C ILE A 114 13.12 -2.47 -9.33
N VAL A 115 12.28 -3.03 -8.46
CA VAL A 115 11.19 -3.94 -8.81
C VAL A 115 9.86 -3.22 -8.69
N LEU A 116 9.00 -3.38 -9.68
CA LEU A 116 7.60 -3.00 -9.70
C LEU A 116 6.80 -4.29 -9.55
N LEU A 117 6.32 -4.54 -8.35
CA LEU A 117 5.61 -5.77 -7.97
C LEU A 117 4.11 -5.51 -7.96
N ASN A 118 3.35 -6.46 -8.48
CA ASN A 118 1.90 -6.47 -8.38
C ASN A 118 1.35 -7.88 -8.40
N HIS A 119 0.18 -8.10 -7.75
CA HIS A 119 -0.55 -9.34 -7.92
C HIS A 119 -1.61 -9.22 -9.02
N MET A 120 -1.98 -10.37 -9.60
CA MET A 120 -2.91 -10.42 -10.73
C MET A 120 -4.27 -11.02 -10.37
N ASP A 121 -4.36 -11.73 -9.24
CA ASP A 121 -5.62 -12.29 -8.74
C ASP A 121 -6.49 -11.23 -8.08
N VAL A 122 -7.73 -11.58 -7.84
CA VAL A 122 -8.74 -10.73 -7.20
C VAL A 122 -9.67 -11.59 -6.37
N VAL A 123 -10.24 -11.03 -5.29
CA VAL A 123 -11.22 -11.70 -4.45
C VAL A 123 -12.53 -12.00 -5.20
N THR A 124 -13.33 -12.87 -4.64
CA THR A 124 -14.66 -13.24 -5.17
C THR A 124 -15.61 -12.03 -5.24
N SER A 125 -16.60 -12.11 -6.14
CA SER A 125 -17.64 -11.09 -6.29
C SER A 125 -18.99 -11.74 -6.62
N ASP A 126 -20.07 -11.17 -6.09
CA ASP A 126 -21.44 -11.55 -6.46
C ASP A 126 -22.04 -10.49 -7.39
N ALA A 127 -22.10 -10.80 -8.69
CA ALA A 127 -22.55 -9.90 -9.73
C ALA A 127 -23.99 -9.36 -9.50
N SER A 128 -24.81 -10.05 -8.69
CA SER A 128 -26.18 -9.62 -8.40
C SER A 128 -26.28 -8.33 -7.60
N HIS A 129 -25.20 -7.92 -6.97
CA HIS A 129 -25.08 -6.71 -6.15
C HIS A 129 -24.32 -5.56 -6.82
N TRP A 130 -23.97 -5.69 -8.10
CA TRP A 130 -23.20 -4.69 -8.83
C TRP A 130 -24.04 -3.90 -9.83
N LYS A 131 -23.77 -2.60 -9.98
CA LYS A 131 -24.35 -1.73 -11.01
C LYS A 131 -23.92 -2.16 -12.42
N ALA A 132 -22.69 -2.59 -12.57
CA ALA A 132 -22.14 -3.14 -13.80
C ALA A 132 -21.46 -4.48 -13.47
N PRO A 133 -21.55 -5.52 -14.34
CA PRO A 133 -20.93 -6.82 -14.04
C PRO A 133 -19.44 -6.69 -13.68
N PRO A 134 -18.92 -7.42 -12.67
CA PRO A 134 -17.57 -7.25 -12.11
C PRO A 134 -16.42 -7.35 -13.12
N PHE A 135 -16.64 -8.03 -14.25
CA PHE A 135 -15.64 -8.20 -15.31
C PHE A 135 -16.08 -7.58 -16.65
N SER A 136 -17.04 -6.63 -16.64
CA SER A 136 -17.44 -5.91 -17.86
C SER A 136 -16.50 -4.76 -18.21
N ALA A 137 -15.87 -4.16 -17.22
CA ALA A 137 -15.09 -2.92 -17.35
C ALA A 137 -15.88 -1.79 -18.01
N GLU A 138 -17.17 -1.67 -17.67
CA GLU A 138 -18.02 -0.60 -18.16
C GLU A 138 -17.63 0.73 -17.52
N ILE A 139 -17.77 1.80 -18.32
CA ILE A 139 -17.63 3.15 -17.80
C ILE A 139 -19.01 3.69 -17.47
N VAL A 140 -19.26 3.92 -16.18
CA VAL A 140 -20.48 4.50 -15.67
C VAL A 140 -20.12 5.75 -14.87
N ASP A 141 -20.75 6.88 -15.18
CA ASP A 141 -20.54 8.17 -14.51
C ASP A 141 -19.05 8.59 -14.38
N GLY A 142 -18.24 8.28 -15.42
CA GLY A 142 -16.83 8.62 -15.47
C GLY A 142 -15.88 7.68 -14.72
N SER A 143 -16.40 6.59 -14.15
CA SER A 143 -15.62 5.55 -13.46
C SER A 143 -15.70 4.22 -14.20
N ILE A 144 -14.59 3.48 -14.23
CA ILE A 144 -14.50 2.12 -14.76
C ILE A 144 -14.85 1.19 -13.61
N TYR A 145 -15.95 0.44 -13.77
CA TYR A 145 -16.38 -0.57 -12.81
C TYR A 145 -15.72 -1.90 -13.09
N GLY A 146 -15.17 -2.53 -12.06
CA GLY A 146 -14.57 -3.86 -12.19
C GLY A 146 -13.91 -4.33 -10.91
N ARG A 147 -14.01 -5.63 -10.62
CA ARG A 147 -13.24 -6.26 -9.53
C ARG A 147 -11.74 -6.17 -9.84
N GLY A 148 -10.93 -5.68 -8.90
CA GLY A 148 -9.54 -5.34 -9.09
C GLY A 148 -9.30 -3.91 -9.56
N ALA A 149 -10.34 -3.06 -9.62
CA ALA A 149 -10.18 -1.66 -10.02
C ALA A 149 -9.45 -0.81 -8.97
N GLN A 150 -9.43 -1.26 -7.72
CA GLN A 150 -8.68 -0.68 -6.61
C GLN A 150 -7.56 -1.61 -6.16
N ASP A 151 -7.84 -2.91 -6.03
CA ASP A 151 -6.94 -3.93 -5.51
C ASP A 151 -6.74 -5.05 -6.54
N MET A 152 -5.53 -5.11 -7.16
CA MET A 152 -4.61 -4.01 -7.44
C MET A 152 -4.31 -3.90 -8.95
N LYS A 153 -5.29 -4.30 -9.82
CA LYS A 153 -5.08 -4.27 -11.28
C LYS A 153 -4.84 -2.86 -11.83
N ASN A 154 -5.33 -1.81 -11.14
CA ASN A 154 -5.02 -0.43 -11.47
C ASN A 154 -3.53 -0.12 -11.30
N GLU A 155 -2.96 -0.51 -10.16
CA GLU A 155 -1.55 -0.28 -9.86
C GLU A 155 -0.66 -1.15 -10.74
N GLY A 156 -1.02 -2.43 -10.92
CA GLY A 156 -0.33 -3.33 -11.83
C GLY A 156 -0.27 -2.77 -13.25
N LEU A 157 -1.36 -2.14 -13.73
CA LEU A 157 -1.34 -1.48 -15.04
C LEU A 157 -0.50 -0.21 -15.03
N ALA A 158 -0.54 0.61 -13.97
CA ALA A 158 0.34 1.78 -13.89
C ALA A 158 1.83 1.39 -13.95
N GLN A 159 2.21 0.35 -13.23
CA GLN A 159 3.55 -0.24 -13.26
C GLN A 159 3.91 -0.75 -14.65
N PHE A 160 2.98 -1.43 -15.31
CA PHE A 160 3.17 -1.91 -16.67
C PHE A 160 3.33 -0.77 -17.69
N MET A 161 2.55 0.30 -17.56
CA MET A 161 2.68 1.50 -18.38
C MET A 161 4.06 2.15 -18.24
N VAL A 162 4.65 2.14 -17.05
CA VAL A 162 6.04 2.60 -16.82
C VAL A 162 7.01 1.82 -17.70
N MET A 163 6.92 0.48 -17.75
CA MET A 163 7.77 -0.35 -18.59
C MET A 163 7.67 0.03 -20.07
N VAL A 164 6.44 0.19 -20.56
CA VAL A 164 6.19 0.56 -21.96
C VAL A 164 6.71 1.97 -22.27
N MET A 165 6.51 2.93 -21.39
CA MET A 165 7.01 4.28 -21.55
C MET A 165 8.54 4.34 -21.55
N LEU A 166 9.21 3.71 -20.60
CA LEU A 166 10.68 3.62 -20.55
C LEU A 166 11.25 3.08 -21.87
N LYS A 167 10.63 2.04 -22.42
CA LYS A 167 11.05 1.45 -23.71
C LYS A 167 10.83 2.38 -24.89
N ARG A 168 9.62 2.95 -25.03
CA ARG A 168 9.23 3.78 -26.17
C ARG A 168 9.95 5.14 -26.18
N GLU A 169 10.16 5.74 -25.00
CA GLU A 169 10.90 6.99 -24.84
C GLU A 169 12.43 6.78 -24.85
N LYS A 170 12.89 5.52 -24.91
CA LYS A 170 14.32 5.15 -24.92
C LYS A 170 15.10 5.79 -23.77
N VAL A 171 14.52 5.73 -22.57
CA VAL A 171 15.11 6.32 -21.38
C VAL A 171 16.45 5.65 -21.06
N GLU A 172 17.50 6.44 -20.89
CA GLU A 172 18.81 5.92 -20.46
C GLU A 172 18.78 5.65 -18.95
N LEU A 173 18.68 4.38 -18.60
CA LEU A 173 18.63 3.93 -17.21
C LEU A 173 20.05 3.73 -16.66
N ASP A 174 20.23 4.00 -15.36
CA ASP A 174 21.43 3.67 -14.59
C ASP A 174 21.22 2.49 -13.62
N ARG A 175 20.01 1.91 -13.58
CA ARG A 175 19.67 0.65 -12.92
C ARG A 175 18.62 -0.10 -13.73
N ASP A 176 18.57 -1.41 -13.58
CA ASP A 176 17.50 -2.20 -14.20
C ASP A 176 16.16 -1.84 -13.56
N VAL A 177 15.12 -1.81 -14.41
CA VAL A 177 13.72 -1.73 -13.94
C VAL A 177 13.08 -3.08 -14.26
N ILE A 178 12.61 -3.75 -13.21
CA ILE A 178 11.99 -5.07 -13.26
C ILE A 178 10.49 -4.92 -12.99
N PHE A 179 9.67 -5.53 -13.83
CA PHE A 179 8.24 -5.72 -13.61
C PHE A 179 8.02 -7.17 -13.21
N LEU A 180 7.34 -7.37 -12.08
CA LEU A 180 7.02 -8.70 -11.56
C LEU A 180 5.54 -8.74 -11.20
N ALA A 181 4.76 -9.46 -12.01
CA ALA A 181 3.35 -9.72 -11.76
C ALA A 181 3.20 -11.13 -11.22
N VAL A 182 2.71 -11.26 -9.99
CA VAL A 182 2.59 -12.52 -9.25
C VAL A 182 1.13 -12.96 -9.14
N SER A 183 0.94 -14.16 -8.67
CA SER A 183 -0.37 -14.79 -8.48
C SER A 183 -0.59 -15.17 -7.01
N ASP A 184 -1.88 -15.30 -6.62
CA ASP A 184 -2.32 -15.88 -5.36
C ASP A 184 -2.07 -15.00 -4.10
N GLU A 185 -1.99 -13.71 -4.24
CA GLU A 185 -1.83 -12.79 -3.09
C GLU A 185 -3.04 -12.88 -2.15
N GLU A 186 -4.23 -12.84 -2.73
CA GLU A 186 -5.53 -12.75 -2.05
C GLU A 186 -5.91 -14.00 -1.20
N VAL A 187 -5.09 -15.05 -1.24
CA VAL A 187 -5.33 -16.27 -0.45
C VAL A 187 -4.09 -16.67 0.33
N ASP A 188 -3.03 -17.16 -0.33
CA ASP A 188 -1.86 -17.76 0.33
C ASP A 188 -0.53 -17.10 -0.09
N GLY A 189 -0.49 -16.36 -1.20
CA GLY A 189 0.71 -15.75 -1.78
C GLY A 189 1.71 -16.77 -2.33
N THR A 190 1.20 -17.91 -2.80
CA THR A 190 2.04 -19.02 -3.29
C THR A 190 2.86 -18.64 -4.52
N GLY A 191 2.39 -17.71 -5.37
CA GLY A 191 3.15 -17.22 -6.51
C GLY A 191 4.44 -16.53 -6.10
N THR A 192 4.32 -15.56 -5.21
CA THR A 192 5.48 -14.85 -4.65
C THR A 192 6.46 -15.82 -3.95
N ASP A 193 5.95 -16.76 -3.16
CA ASP A 193 6.80 -17.74 -2.48
C ASP A 193 7.51 -18.65 -3.47
N TRP A 194 6.80 -19.13 -4.50
CA TRP A 194 7.38 -19.92 -5.57
C TRP A 194 8.47 -19.14 -6.34
N PHE A 195 8.20 -17.87 -6.69
CA PHE A 195 9.17 -17.04 -7.41
C PHE A 195 10.45 -16.80 -6.59
N ILE A 196 10.31 -16.50 -5.30
CA ILE A 196 11.45 -16.31 -4.41
C ILE A 196 12.26 -17.60 -4.25
N GLU A 197 11.61 -18.75 -4.20
CA GLU A 197 12.28 -20.06 -4.02
C GLU A 197 13.05 -20.47 -5.29
N HIS A 198 12.48 -20.23 -6.50
CA HIS A 198 13.00 -20.79 -7.73
C HIS A 198 13.71 -19.80 -8.64
N GLU A 199 13.29 -18.53 -8.64
CA GLU A 199 13.70 -17.52 -9.63
C GLU A 199 14.26 -16.22 -9.00
N ARG A 200 14.58 -16.24 -7.71
CA ARG A 200 15.07 -15.06 -6.98
C ARG A 200 16.24 -14.34 -7.65
N ASP A 201 17.10 -15.04 -8.36
CA ASP A 201 18.26 -14.47 -9.03
C ASP A 201 17.85 -13.45 -10.12
N LEU A 202 16.63 -13.57 -10.66
CA LEU A 202 16.08 -12.61 -11.62
C LEU A 202 15.76 -11.24 -11.02
N LEU A 203 15.72 -11.12 -9.68
CA LEU A 203 15.61 -9.83 -8.99
C LEU A 203 16.93 -9.04 -9.01
N GLY A 204 18.06 -9.67 -9.39
CA GLY A 204 19.35 -9.01 -9.52
C GLY A 204 19.85 -8.33 -8.25
N ASN A 205 19.53 -8.86 -7.07
CA ASN A 205 19.81 -8.25 -5.76
C ASN A 205 19.21 -6.83 -5.66
N ALA A 206 17.95 -6.66 -6.02
CA ALA A 206 17.26 -5.35 -6.07
C ALA A 206 17.46 -4.51 -4.80
N GLU A 207 17.56 -3.21 -4.98
CA GLU A 207 17.65 -2.24 -3.87
C GLU A 207 16.27 -1.82 -3.39
N PHE A 208 15.34 -1.64 -4.33
CA PHE A 208 14.02 -1.10 -4.11
C PHE A 208 12.94 -2.00 -4.70
N LEU A 209 11.78 -1.95 -4.08
CA LEU A 209 10.55 -2.54 -4.58
C LEU A 209 9.38 -1.58 -4.30
N ILE A 210 8.51 -1.40 -5.28
CA ILE A 210 7.21 -0.74 -5.16
C ILE A 210 6.14 -1.80 -5.36
N ASN A 211 5.25 -1.92 -4.40
CA ASN A 211 4.08 -2.80 -4.42
C ASN A 211 2.83 -1.99 -4.08
N GLU A 212 1.71 -2.65 -4.01
CA GLU A 212 0.46 -2.12 -3.46
C GLU A 212 0.63 -1.57 -2.04
N GLY A 213 -0.37 -0.82 -1.61
CA GLY A 213 -0.43 -0.14 -0.33
C GLY A 213 -0.18 1.35 -0.47
N GLY A 214 -0.04 1.99 0.67
CA GLY A 214 -0.15 3.43 0.75
C GLY A 214 -1.62 3.87 0.74
N GLU A 215 -1.87 5.12 1.08
CA GLU A 215 -3.22 5.66 1.10
C GLU A 215 -3.18 7.15 0.81
N ASN A 216 -3.90 7.55 -0.23
CA ASN A 216 -4.05 8.94 -0.61
C ASN A 216 -5.51 9.32 -0.47
N ILE A 217 -5.86 10.12 0.53
CA ILE A 217 -7.25 10.49 0.80
C ILE A 217 -7.58 11.79 0.07
N LEU A 218 -8.51 11.69 -0.90
CA LEU A 218 -9.10 12.85 -1.58
C LEU A 218 -10.30 13.36 -0.78
N GLU A 219 -10.19 14.55 -0.21
CA GLU A 219 -11.27 15.22 0.49
C GLU A 219 -12.33 15.79 -0.48
N HIS A 220 -13.54 16.05 0.00
CA HIS A 220 -14.64 16.63 -0.80
C HIS A 220 -14.32 17.97 -1.46
N ASN A 221 -13.35 18.72 -0.94
CA ASN A 221 -12.88 19.99 -1.50
C ASN A 221 -11.89 19.82 -2.67
N GLY A 222 -11.56 18.55 -3.03
CA GLY A 222 -10.57 18.22 -4.06
C GLY A 222 -9.11 18.29 -3.60
N HIS A 223 -8.85 18.50 -2.31
CA HIS A 223 -7.52 18.47 -1.73
C HIS A 223 -7.15 17.05 -1.28
N VAL A 224 -5.91 16.63 -1.50
CA VAL A 224 -5.38 15.38 -0.97
C VAL A 224 -4.87 15.64 0.44
N LYS A 225 -5.46 15.01 1.44
CA LYS A 225 -5.15 15.23 2.86
C LYS A 225 -3.71 14.86 3.19
N TYR A 226 -3.26 13.72 2.70
CA TYR A 226 -1.87 13.25 2.75
C TYR A 226 -1.62 12.23 1.64
N VAL A 227 -0.36 12.02 1.31
CA VAL A 227 0.13 10.90 0.52
C VAL A 227 0.79 9.93 1.49
N GLY A 228 0.15 8.79 1.71
CA GLY A 228 0.67 7.74 2.58
C GLY A 228 1.55 6.76 1.81
N VAL A 229 2.68 6.40 2.40
CA VAL A 229 3.59 5.38 1.87
C VAL A 229 3.75 4.30 2.92
N ASP A 230 3.33 3.08 2.63
CA ASP A 230 3.47 1.99 3.58
C ASP A 230 4.92 1.49 3.61
N VAL A 231 5.56 1.73 4.73
CA VAL A 231 6.97 1.36 4.96
C VAL A 231 7.10 0.07 5.75
N GLY A 232 6.02 -0.41 6.32
CA GLY A 232 5.98 -1.62 7.14
C GLY A 232 4.56 -2.09 7.35
N GLU A 233 4.43 -3.30 7.87
CA GLU A 233 3.18 -3.98 8.15
C GLU A 233 3.29 -4.69 9.49
N LYS A 234 2.16 -4.88 10.17
CA LYS A 234 2.11 -5.79 11.31
C LYS A 234 2.14 -7.24 10.85
N ALA A 235 2.72 -8.12 11.67
CA ALA A 235 2.66 -9.55 11.40
C ALA A 235 1.36 -10.14 11.92
N ALA A 236 0.67 -10.92 11.11
CA ALA A 236 -0.40 -11.78 11.56
C ALA A 236 0.19 -12.94 12.38
N PHE A 237 -0.25 -13.08 13.62
CA PHE A 237 0.17 -14.16 14.51
C PHE A 237 -1.06 -14.78 15.17
N TRP A 238 -1.81 -15.55 14.41
CA TRP A 238 -3.07 -16.12 14.86
C TRP A 238 -2.85 -17.20 15.92
N LEU A 239 -3.66 -17.16 16.97
CA LEU A 239 -3.57 -18.09 18.08
C LEU A 239 -4.84 -18.90 18.21
N HIS A 240 -4.66 -20.19 18.51
CA HIS A 240 -5.72 -21.11 18.88
C HIS A 240 -5.68 -21.37 20.41
N VAL A 241 -6.80 -21.13 21.08
CA VAL A 241 -6.97 -21.32 22.51
C VAL A 241 -7.89 -22.50 22.73
N VAL A 242 -7.43 -23.56 23.35
CA VAL A 242 -8.20 -24.78 23.61
C VAL A 242 -8.25 -25.06 25.11
N ALA A 243 -9.45 -25.07 25.66
CA ALA A 243 -9.70 -25.47 27.04
C ALA A 243 -10.17 -26.93 27.10
N HIS A 244 -9.63 -27.69 28.04
CA HIS A 244 -10.00 -29.07 28.32
C HIS A 244 -10.71 -29.21 29.65
N GLY A 245 -11.67 -30.16 29.71
CA GLY A 245 -12.43 -30.44 30.91
C GLY A 245 -13.17 -31.74 30.81
N ARG A 246 -13.83 -32.12 31.91
CA ARG A 246 -14.67 -33.33 31.95
C ARG A 246 -15.98 -33.06 31.18
N ALA A 247 -16.33 -33.97 30.27
CA ALA A 247 -17.63 -33.97 29.61
C ALA A 247 -18.75 -34.36 30.60
N GLY A 248 -19.98 -33.92 30.32
CA GLY A 248 -21.10 -34.24 31.19
C GLY A 248 -22.47 -33.81 30.66
N HIS A 249 -23.50 -34.14 31.44
CA HIS A 249 -24.87 -33.75 31.15
C HIS A 249 -25.12 -32.30 31.57
N GLY A 250 -25.70 -31.46 30.70
CA GLY A 250 -25.89 -30.04 30.95
C GLY A 250 -26.74 -29.71 32.18
N SER A 251 -27.63 -30.62 32.66
CA SER A 251 -28.39 -30.45 33.86
C SER A 251 -27.57 -30.66 35.15
N LEU A 252 -26.33 -31.13 35.06
CA LEU A 252 -25.37 -31.32 36.16
C LEU A 252 -24.16 -30.41 35.96
N PRO A 253 -24.25 -29.13 36.34
CA PRO A 253 -23.19 -28.13 36.05
C PRO A 253 -21.83 -28.57 36.61
N ILE A 254 -20.79 -28.46 35.80
CA ILE A 254 -19.39 -28.74 36.14
C ILE A 254 -18.68 -27.37 36.21
N PRO A 255 -18.28 -26.86 37.41
CA PRO A 255 -17.71 -25.51 37.57
C PRO A 255 -16.42 -25.27 36.69
N ASP A 256 -15.61 -26.32 36.59
CA ASP A 256 -14.35 -26.30 35.86
C ASP A 256 -14.43 -27.02 34.49
N SER A 257 -15.62 -26.98 33.87
CA SER A 257 -15.83 -27.53 32.51
C SER A 257 -15.02 -26.75 31.47
N ALA A 258 -14.75 -27.38 30.32
CA ALA A 258 -13.99 -26.77 29.23
C ALA A 258 -14.58 -25.40 28.78
N PRO A 259 -15.91 -25.24 28.57
CA PRO A 259 -16.49 -23.93 28.25
C PRO A 259 -16.25 -22.88 29.34
N ASN A 260 -16.39 -23.25 30.62
CA ASN A 260 -16.19 -22.29 31.71
C ASN A 260 -14.73 -21.85 31.83
N ARG A 261 -13.76 -22.77 31.66
CA ARG A 261 -12.33 -22.46 31.62
C ARG A 261 -12.00 -21.56 30.43
N LEU A 262 -12.53 -21.85 29.23
CA LEU A 262 -12.33 -21.02 28.05
C LEU A 262 -12.83 -19.59 28.30
N VAL A 263 -14.07 -19.41 28.78
CA VAL A 263 -14.64 -18.08 29.05
C VAL A 263 -13.78 -17.31 30.07
N GLN A 264 -13.28 -17.97 31.13
CA GLN A 264 -12.38 -17.32 32.09
C GLN A 264 -11.04 -16.94 31.49
N ALA A 265 -10.45 -17.78 30.65
CA ALA A 265 -9.20 -17.49 29.93
C ALA A 265 -9.38 -16.32 28.96
N LEU A 266 -10.44 -16.33 28.15
CA LEU A 266 -10.77 -15.25 27.21
C LEU A 266 -11.04 -13.93 27.93
N ASN A 267 -11.75 -13.94 29.06
CA ASN A 267 -11.96 -12.74 29.85
C ASN A 267 -10.63 -12.12 30.33
N ARG A 268 -9.65 -12.95 30.73
CA ARG A 268 -8.31 -12.46 31.08
C ARG A 268 -7.56 -11.90 29.88
N ILE A 269 -7.65 -12.55 28.72
CA ILE A 269 -7.02 -12.08 27.46
C ILE A 269 -7.65 -10.77 27.02
N ILE A 270 -8.97 -10.64 27.00
CA ILE A 270 -9.68 -9.41 26.60
C ILE A 270 -9.37 -8.25 27.55
N ALA A 271 -9.21 -8.54 28.84
CA ALA A 271 -8.82 -7.52 29.82
C ALA A 271 -7.33 -7.15 29.77
N PHE A 272 -6.51 -7.97 29.13
CA PHE A 272 -5.08 -7.73 29.00
C PHE A 272 -4.83 -6.64 27.95
N GLN A 273 -4.22 -5.56 28.36
CA GLN A 273 -3.80 -4.49 27.48
C GLN A 273 -2.32 -4.64 27.15
N THR A 274 -2.01 -4.86 25.88
CA THR A 274 -0.61 -4.87 25.41
C THR A 274 0.04 -3.51 25.65
N PRO A 275 1.34 -3.44 25.94
CA PRO A 275 2.03 -2.17 26.17
C PRO A 275 2.00 -1.26 24.92
N PHE A 276 1.87 0.05 25.13
CA PHE A 276 2.08 1.02 24.06
C PHE A 276 3.55 1.04 23.63
N LYS A 277 3.76 1.03 22.32
CA LYS A 277 5.08 1.08 21.69
C LYS A 277 5.06 2.08 20.53
N VAL A 278 5.79 3.17 20.68
CA VAL A 278 5.87 4.20 19.63
C VAL A 278 7.04 3.90 18.72
N LEU A 279 6.77 3.31 17.57
CA LEU A 279 7.74 3.11 16.51
C LEU A 279 8.09 4.44 15.83
N PRO A 280 9.29 4.56 15.18
CA PRO A 280 9.63 5.77 14.42
C PRO A 280 8.59 6.16 13.37
N VAL A 281 8.05 5.18 12.63
CA VAL A 281 6.99 5.39 11.63
C VAL A 281 5.74 6.00 12.24
N ALA A 282 5.31 5.50 13.41
CA ALA A 282 4.13 6.02 14.10
C ALA A 282 4.34 7.46 14.60
N ASP A 283 5.54 7.77 15.14
CA ASP A 283 5.89 9.13 15.59
C ASP A 283 5.93 10.10 14.40
N GLU A 284 6.51 9.73 13.27
CA GLU A 284 6.58 10.55 12.05
C GLU A 284 5.17 10.79 11.47
N PHE A 285 4.36 9.74 11.35
CA PHE A 285 2.97 9.84 10.90
C PHE A 285 2.16 10.82 11.78
N LEU A 286 2.15 10.62 13.09
CA LEU A 286 1.37 11.45 14.00
C LEU A 286 1.82 12.90 14.00
N ARG A 287 3.13 13.17 13.93
CA ARG A 287 3.66 14.55 13.77
C ARG A 287 3.18 15.22 12.49
N ALA A 288 3.17 14.48 11.38
CA ALA A 288 2.72 15.00 10.10
C ALA A 288 1.21 15.26 10.09
N MET A 289 0.43 14.47 10.83
CA MET A 289 -1.01 14.64 10.95
C MET A 289 -1.43 15.70 11.97
N ALA A 290 -0.55 16.10 12.88
CA ALA A 290 -0.85 17.09 13.92
C ALA A 290 -1.47 18.42 13.40
N PRO A 291 -1.08 19.01 12.25
CA PRO A 291 -1.69 20.21 11.73
C PRO A 291 -3.18 20.08 11.37
N TYR A 292 -3.66 18.86 11.14
CA TYR A 292 -5.05 18.56 10.74
C TYR A 292 -5.96 18.26 11.94
N GLU A 293 -5.39 18.23 13.14
CA GLU A 293 -6.09 17.92 14.37
C GLU A 293 -6.50 19.18 15.16
N SER A 294 -7.43 19.03 16.11
CA SER A 294 -7.74 20.08 17.08
C SER A 294 -6.47 20.49 17.85
N PRO A 295 -6.34 21.76 18.31
CA PRO A 295 -5.12 22.21 18.98
C PRO A 295 -4.66 21.32 20.14
N ALA A 296 -5.59 20.77 20.92
CA ALA A 296 -5.30 19.89 22.05
C ALA A 296 -4.79 18.51 21.58
N ARG A 297 -5.37 17.95 20.53
CA ARG A 297 -4.95 16.66 19.95
C ARG A 297 -3.65 16.81 19.17
N ALA A 298 -3.48 17.94 18.47
CA ALA A 298 -2.25 18.28 17.75
C ALA A 298 -1.02 18.30 18.67
N GLU A 299 -1.15 18.85 19.88
CA GLU A 299 -0.06 18.85 20.88
C GLU A 299 0.29 17.42 21.32
N LYS A 300 -0.71 16.58 21.55
CA LYS A 300 -0.52 15.15 21.88
C LYS A 300 0.17 14.40 20.75
N PHE A 301 -0.20 14.66 19.49
CA PHE A 301 0.40 14.02 18.31
C PHE A 301 1.86 14.42 18.09
N ARG A 302 2.19 15.72 18.32
CA ARG A 302 3.60 16.16 18.24
C ARG A 302 4.50 15.53 19.29
N ASN A 303 3.92 15.15 20.46
CA ASN A 303 4.65 14.65 21.62
C ASN A 303 4.02 13.33 22.13
N ILE A 304 3.77 12.38 21.22
CA ILE A 304 3.00 11.17 21.50
C ILE A 304 3.57 10.37 22.69
N ARG A 305 4.91 10.24 22.80
CA ARG A 305 5.55 9.53 23.91
C ARG A 305 5.25 10.16 25.28
N LEU A 306 5.18 11.49 25.33
CA LEU A 306 4.79 12.22 26.55
C LEU A 306 3.29 12.12 26.79
N ALA A 307 2.47 12.27 25.75
CA ALA A 307 1.02 12.18 25.83
C ALA A 307 0.54 10.82 26.37
N LEU A 308 1.22 9.73 25.98
CA LEU A 308 0.93 8.38 26.48
C LEU A 308 1.28 8.15 27.97
N GLN A 309 1.86 9.13 28.68
CA GLN A 309 1.98 9.07 30.13
C GLN A 309 0.67 9.46 30.85
N ASP A 310 -0.24 10.15 30.16
CA ASP A 310 -1.56 10.50 30.68
C ASP A 310 -2.55 9.31 30.49
N LYS A 311 -3.08 8.80 31.62
CA LYS A 311 -4.06 7.72 31.65
C LYS A 311 -5.38 8.04 30.92
N ASN A 312 -5.77 9.32 30.83
CA ASN A 312 -6.95 9.71 30.07
C ASN A 312 -6.70 9.58 28.59
N PHE A 313 -5.53 10.03 28.12
CA PHE A 313 -5.17 9.88 26.73
C PHE A 313 -4.94 8.42 26.32
N GLN A 314 -4.37 7.59 27.20
CA GLN A 314 -4.31 6.14 26.94
C GLN A 314 -5.70 5.57 26.64
N ARG A 315 -6.73 5.95 27.42
CA ARG A 315 -8.11 5.51 27.17
C ARG A 315 -8.71 6.07 25.87
N GLU A 316 -8.37 7.31 25.50
CA GLU A 316 -8.73 7.87 24.20
C GLU A 316 -8.13 7.01 23.05
N VAL A 317 -6.84 6.66 23.15
CA VAL A 317 -6.15 5.79 22.17
C VAL A 317 -6.77 4.40 22.11
N GLU A 318 -7.14 3.80 23.23
CA GLU A 318 -7.79 2.48 23.31
C GLU A 318 -9.16 2.45 22.62
N GLN A 319 -9.84 3.59 22.53
CA GLN A 319 -11.15 3.74 21.87
C GLN A 319 -11.05 4.19 20.40
N ASP A 320 -9.89 4.63 19.98
CA ASP A 320 -9.60 5.03 18.59
C ASP A 320 -8.92 3.85 17.87
N GLU A 321 -9.65 3.16 17.02
CA GLU A 321 -9.18 1.94 16.34
C GLU A 321 -7.84 2.15 15.62
N SER A 322 -7.69 3.29 14.93
CA SER A 322 -6.48 3.61 14.17
C SER A 322 -5.26 3.87 15.06
N LEU A 323 -5.45 4.64 16.16
CA LEU A 323 -4.37 4.89 17.11
C LEU A 323 -4.01 3.65 17.92
N ASN A 324 -5.02 2.88 18.32
CA ASN A 324 -4.82 1.63 19.07
C ASN A 324 -4.01 0.64 18.24
N TYR A 325 -4.39 0.47 16.97
CA TYR A 325 -3.68 -0.34 16.00
C TYR A 325 -2.22 0.12 15.79
N LEU A 326 -2.02 1.43 15.60
CA LEU A 326 -0.71 2.01 15.28
C LEU A 326 0.31 1.92 16.42
N LEU A 327 -0.17 1.91 17.68
CA LEU A 327 0.67 2.13 18.85
C LEU A 327 0.87 0.90 19.75
N ARG A 328 0.33 -0.27 19.41
CA ARG A 328 0.50 -1.52 20.19
C ARG A 328 0.21 -2.77 19.38
N ASP A 329 0.63 -3.92 19.88
CA ASP A 329 0.11 -5.20 19.41
C ASP A 329 -1.39 -5.29 19.70
N THR A 330 -2.14 -5.91 18.79
CA THR A 330 -3.58 -6.03 18.92
C THR A 330 -4.02 -7.48 18.99
N ILE A 331 -5.11 -7.74 19.73
CA ILE A 331 -5.70 -9.06 19.88
C ILE A 331 -7.21 -8.91 19.65
N ALA A 332 -7.73 -9.62 18.65
CA ALA A 332 -9.15 -9.71 18.37
C ALA A 332 -9.64 -11.15 18.53
N LEU A 333 -10.71 -11.36 19.31
CA LEU A 333 -11.40 -12.64 19.39
C LEU A 333 -12.29 -12.78 18.15
N THR A 334 -12.02 -13.76 17.29
CA THR A 334 -12.69 -13.89 15.98
C THR A 334 -13.58 -15.12 15.88
N MET A 335 -13.25 -16.23 16.56
CA MET A 335 -14.00 -17.46 16.48
C MET A 335 -14.16 -18.12 17.86
N LEU A 336 -15.29 -18.78 18.06
CA LEU A 336 -15.61 -19.54 19.28
C LEU A 336 -16.29 -20.86 18.89
N GLY A 337 -15.93 -21.95 19.60
CA GLY A 337 -16.53 -23.23 19.39
C GLY A 337 -16.58 -24.09 20.66
N GLY A 338 -17.35 -25.16 20.59
CA GLY A 338 -17.55 -26.08 21.72
C GLY A 338 -18.57 -27.17 21.40
N SER A 339 -19.62 -27.33 22.25
CA SER A 339 -20.65 -28.35 22.02
C SER A 339 -21.60 -27.96 20.87
N GLU A 340 -22.01 -28.95 20.11
CA GLU A 340 -23.07 -28.84 19.09
C GLU A 340 -24.49 -29.07 19.68
N GLN A 341 -24.58 -29.46 20.96
CA GLN A 341 -25.87 -29.74 21.63
C GLN A 341 -25.97 -29.00 22.95
N THR A 342 -27.07 -28.32 23.16
CA THR A 342 -27.33 -27.46 24.35
C THR A 342 -27.26 -28.21 25.68
N ASN A 343 -27.63 -29.49 25.72
CA ASN A 343 -27.67 -30.33 26.93
C ASN A 343 -26.38 -31.16 27.17
N VAL A 344 -25.32 -30.88 26.39
CA VAL A 344 -24.02 -31.57 26.52
C VAL A 344 -22.92 -30.62 26.94
N ILE A 345 -22.23 -30.91 28.03
CA ILE A 345 -20.97 -30.26 28.40
C ILE A 345 -19.85 -30.94 27.62
N PRO A 346 -19.17 -30.26 26.67
CA PRO A 346 -18.13 -30.88 25.85
C PRO A 346 -16.83 -31.05 26.63
N PRO A 347 -15.96 -32.03 26.25
CA PRO A 347 -14.64 -32.20 26.84
C PRO A 347 -13.66 -31.09 26.41
N GLU A 348 -13.95 -30.41 25.32
CA GLU A 348 -13.14 -29.32 24.75
C GLU A 348 -14.02 -28.13 24.36
N ALA A 349 -13.47 -26.92 24.51
CA ALA A 349 -14.00 -25.71 23.96
C ALA A 349 -12.83 -24.85 23.46
N TRP A 350 -13.01 -24.11 22.37
CA TRP A 350 -11.92 -23.43 21.71
C TRP A 350 -12.29 -22.03 21.22
N ALA A 351 -11.27 -21.21 20.97
CA ALA A 351 -11.37 -19.90 20.36
C ALA A 351 -10.18 -19.62 19.46
N ASN A 352 -10.38 -18.81 18.43
CA ASN A 352 -9.29 -18.24 17.64
C ASN A 352 -9.15 -16.75 17.93
N LEU A 353 -7.91 -16.31 18.00
CA LEU A 353 -7.53 -14.91 18.19
C LEU A 353 -6.74 -14.45 16.96
N ASP A 354 -7.19 -13.35 16.34
CA ASP A 354 -6.36 -12.61 15.39
C ASP A 354 -5.44 -11.68 16.20
N VAL A 355 -4.17 -11.99 16.20
CA VAL A 355 -3.12 -11.20 16.83
C VAL A 355 -2.31 -10.52 15.75
N ARG A 356 -2.06 -9.22 15.90
CA ARG A 356 -1.21 -8.44 15.01
C ARG A 356 -0.06 -7.82 15.78
N LEU A 357 1.16 -8.26 15.47
CA LEU A 357 2.39 -7.84 16.16
C LEU A 357 3.06 -6.68 15.43
N LEU A 358 3.56 -5.72 16.18
CA LEU A 358 4.35 -4.60 15.67
C LEU A 358 5.73 -5.07 15.15
N PRO A 359 6.30 -4.37 14.16
CA PRO A 359 7.69 -4.60 13.74
C PRO A 359 8.66 -4.62 14.92
N GLY A 360 9.44 -5.72 14.98
CA GLY A 360 10.45 -5.94 16.00
C GLY A 360 9.96 -6.65 17.26
N ASP A 361 8.69 -7.06 17.34
CA ASP A 361 8.22 -7.89 18.44
C ASP A 361 8.45 -9.38 18.17
N ASP A 362 8.82 -10.11 19.22
CA ASP A 362 9.09 -11.55 19.17
C ASP A 362 7.80 -12.36 19.43
N PRO A 363 7.26 -13.07 18.42
CA PRO A 363 6.06 -13.91 18.59
C PRO A 363 6.17 -14.94 19.70
N LYS A 364 7.38 -15.48 19.94
CA LYS A 364 7.60 -16.46 21.01
C LYS A 364 7.48 -15.82 22.40
N GLU A 365 7.94 -14.58 22.53
CA GLU A 365 7.80 -13.82 23.77
C GLU A 365 6.35 -13.41 23.99
N PHE A 366 5.67 -12.97 22.92
CA PHE A 366 4.24 -12.67 22.97
C PHE A 366 3.41 -13.89 23.39
N LEU A 367 3.64 -15.05 22.77
CA LEU A 367 2.97 -16.29 23.14
C LEU A 367 3.18 -16.66 24.61
N ARG A 368 4.43 -16.54 25.13
CA ARG A 368 4.71 -16.77 26.56
C ARG A 368 3.91 -15.81 27.45
N THR A 369 3.79 -14.57 27.05
CA THR A 369 2.99 -13.57 27.77
C THR A 369 1.53 -13.96 27.82
N ILE A 370 0.92 -14.34 26.68
CA ILE A 370 -0.49 -14.74 26.63
C ILE A 370 -0.74 -16.01 27.44
N ARG A 371 0.15 -17.00 27.38
CA ARG A 371 0.07 -18.20 28.24
C ARG A 371 0.12 -17.82 29.72
N GLY A 372 0.93 -16.85 30.10
CA GLY A 372 0.98 -16.30 31.45
C GLY A 372 -0.31 -15.57 31.85
N VAL A 373 -0.94 -14.83 30.96
CA VAL A 373 -2.25 -14.19 31.16
C VAL A 373 -3.35 -15.22 31.35
N VAL A 374 -3.37 -16.28 30.55
CA VAL A 374 -4.32 -17.39 30.62
C VAL A 374 -4.23 -18.09 31.98
N ASN A 375 -3.03 -18.40 32.46
CA ASN A 375 -2.73 -18.97 33.77
C ASN A 375 -3.69 -20.10 34.20
N ASP A 376 -3.94 -21.05 33.31
CA ASP A 376 -4.72 -22.28 33.57
C ASP A 376 -4.03 -23.44 32.86
N PRO A 377 -3.56 -24.51 33.59
CA PRO A 377 -2.84 -25.63 32.98
C PRO A 377 -3.72 -26.51 32.08
N ASN A 378 -5.03 -26.35 32.12
CA ASN A 378 -5.97 -27.06 31.24
C ASN A 378 -6.42 -26.21 30.04
N VAL A 379 -5.76 -25.08 29.80
CA VAL A 379 -6.01 -24.22 28.64
C VAL A 379 -4.71 -24.07 27.87
N ASN A 380 -4.68 -24.62 26.67
CA ASN A 380 -3.55 -24.54 25.77
C ASN A 380 -3.71 -23.30 24.86
N VAL A 381 -2.60 -22.63 24.57
CA VAL A 381 -2.53 -21.54 23.59
C VAL A 381 -1.40 -21.85 22.62
N GLU A 382 -1.74 -22.05 21.36
CA GLU A 382 -0.79 -22.42 20.32
C GLU A 382 -0.98 -21.53 19.09
N PRO A 383 0.06 -21.28 18.29
CA PRO A 383 -0.11 -20.66 16.97
C PRO A 383 -1.01 -21.54 16.10
N LEU A 384 -1.91 -20.91 15.33
CA LEU A 384 -2.70 -21.59 14.29
C LEU A 384 -1.83 -21.97 13.11
N ASP A 385 -0.88 -21.11 12.78
CA ASP A 385 0.11 -21.32 11.73
C ASP A 385 1.50 -21.44 12.36
N HIS A 386 2.30 -22.38 11.87
CA HIS A 386 3.68 -22.56 12.29
C HIS A 386 4.67 -21.77 11.41
N ASP A 387 4.23 -21.26 10.28
CA ASP A 387 5.02 -20.53 9.27
C ASP A 387 4.71 -19.03 9.25
N PHE A 388 4.38 -18.45 10.40
CA PHE A 388 4.12 -17.02 10.51
C PHE A 388 5.35 -16.18 10.13
N ARG A 389 5.12 -15.07 9.44
CA ARG A 389 6.16 -14.14 9.02
C ARG A 389 6.35 -13.05 10.06
N LEU A 390 7.62 -12.64 10.28
CA LEU A 390 7.91 -11.54 11.20
C LEU A 390 7.53 -10.20 10.57
N ALA A 391 6.90 -9.34 11.37
CA ALA A 391 6.70 -7.95 11.00
C ALA A 391 8.04 -7.26 10.75
N ASN A 392 8.11 -6.50 9.66
CA ASN A 392 9.30 -5.81 9.23
C ASN A 392 8.97 -4.44 8.62
N SER A 393 9.98 -3.59 8.43
CA SER A 393 9.80 -2.28 7.85
C SER A 393 11.03 -1.82 7.08
N SER A 394 10.81 -0.98 6.06
CA SER A 394 11.83 -0.29 5.28
C SER A 394 12.14 1.10 5.87
N PRO A 395 13.39 1.61 5.74
CA PRO A 395 13.75 2.93 6.22
C PRO A 395 13.16 4.05 5.35
N THR A 396 12.94 5.25 5.92
CA THR A 396 12.37 6.42 5.22
C THR A 396 13.42 7.39 4.66
N ASP A 397 14.70 7.12 4.88
CA ASP A 397 15.83 7.94 4.43
C ASP A 397 16.47 7.42 3.12
N THR A 398 15.71 6.70 2.30
CA THR A 398 16.18 6.14 1.03
C THR A 398 15.96 7.07 -0.16
N ALA A 399 16.67 6.79 -1.26
CA ALA A 399 16.50 7.53 -2.51
C ALA A 399 15.08 7.37 -3.08
N LEU A 400 14.48 6.17 -2.98
CA LEU A 400 13.12 5.94 -3.47
C LEU A 400 12.08 6.72 -2.65
N PHE A 401 12.16 6.67 -1.33
CA PHE A 401 11.23 7.42 -0.47
C PHE A 401 11.36 8.94 -0.70
N SER A 402 12.59 9.43 -0.92
CA SER A 402 12.85 10.83 -1.27
C SER A 402 12.28 11.21 -2.65
N ALA A 403 12.36 10.29 -3.64
CA ALA A 403 11.75 10.49 -4.95
C ALA A 403 10.21 10.56 -4.86
N ILE A 404 9.59 9.64 -4.12
CA ILE A 404 8.14 9.67 -3.85
C ILE A 404 7.75 11.01 -3.24
N ARG A 405 8.47 11.50 -2.20
CA ARG A 405 8.21 12.82 -1.60
C ARG A 405 8.29 13.97 -2.63
N LYS A 406 9.34 13.98 -3.46
CA LYS A 406 9.56 15.04 -4.44
C LYS A 406 8.49 15.05 -5.53
N VAL A 407 8.16 13.88 -6.08
CA VAL A 407 7.15 13.72 -7.13
C VAL A 407 5.76 14.05 -6.58
N SER A 408 5.41 13.51 -5.42
CA SER A 408 4.11 13.80 -4.78
C SER A 408 3.93 15.28 -4.48
N ALA A 409 4.97 15.99 -4.05
CA ALA A 409 4.91 17.44 -3.83
C ALA A 409 4.63 18.23 -5.11
N HIS A 410 5.00 17.71 -6.28
CA HIS A 410 4.68 18.30 -7.59
C HIS A 410 3.22 18.06 -7.99
N TYR A 411 2.76 16.80 -7.88
CA TYR A 411 1.41 16.45 -8.29
C TYR A 411 0.33 16.87 -7.28
N PHE A 412 0.70 16.96 -6.01
CA PHE A 412 -0.17 17.30 -4.88
C PHE A 412 0.44 18.43 -4.04
N PRO A 413 0.51 19.68 -4.55
CA PRO A 413 1.17 20.78 -3.87
C PRO A 413 0.58 21.05 -2.48
N GLY A 414 1.45 21.15 -1.48
CA GLY A 414 1.05 21.40 -0.08
C GLY A 414 0.59 20.16 0.70
N THR A 415 0.50 19.00 0.06
CA THR A 415 0.13 17.74 0.70
C THR A 415 1.36 17.08 1.34
N PRO A 416 1.31 16.71 2.64
CA PRO A 416 2.40 15.98 3.28
C PRO A 416 2.50 14.55 2.77
N VAL A 417 3.73 14.06 2.60
CA VAL A 417 4.01 12.65 2.35
C VAL A 417 4.43 12.01 3.67
N VAL A 418 3.70 11.00 4.09
CA VAL A 418 3.84 10.39 5.42
C VAL A 418 4.14 8.90 5.31
N PRO A 419 5.07 8.37 6.10
CA PRO A 419 5.23 6.93 6.22
C PRO A 419 4.08 6.35 7.03
N ARG A 420 3.59 5.17 6.61
CA ARG A 420 2.52 4.45 7.29
C ARG A 420 2.97 3.05 7.69
N LEU A 421 2.27 2.50 8.65
CA LEU A 421 2.27 1.09 8.98
C LEU A 421 0.95 0.50 8.49
N ASP A 422 1.01 -0.42 7.56
CA ASP A 422 -0.19 -1.06 7.04
C ASP A 422 -0.83 -1.98 8.08
N SER A 423 -2.16 -2.03 8.08
CA SER A 423 -2.94 -2.94 8.91
C SER A 423 -3.11 -4.32 8.27
N GLY A 424 -3.06 -4.38 6.97
CA GLY A 424 -3.20 -5.56 6.17
C GLY A 424 -1.92 -6.39 6.11
N TYR A 425 -1.84 -7.14 5.04
CA TYR A 425 -0.72 -7.96 4.65
C TYR A 425 -0.49 -7.72 3.17
N THR A 426 0.75 -7.61 2.74
CA THR A 426 1.14 -7.58 1.34
C THR A 426 2.40 -8.40 1.14
N GLU A 427 2.77 -8.68 -0.10
CA GLU A 427 4.02 -9.40 -0.38
C GLU A 427 5.27 -8.63 0.04
N ASN A 428 5.18 -7.35 0.37
CA ASN A 428 6.32 -6.59 0.90
C ASN A 428 7.01 -7.30 2.08
N GLN A 429 6.24 -8.01 2.91
CA GLN A 429 6.78 -8.80 4.03
C GLN A 429 7.74 -9.91 3.58
N ARG A 430 7.56 -10.43 2.36
CA ARG A 430 8.40 -11.49 1.79
C ARG A 430 9.72 -10.98 1.22
N TYR A 431 9.71 -9.75 0.68
CA TYR A 431 10.87 -9.17 0.00
C TYR A 431 11.81 -8.40 0.95
N ARG A 432 11.29 -7.75 2.00
CA ARG A 432 12.13 -7.02 2.98
C ARG A 432 13.18 -7.90 3.66
N PRO A 433 12.91 -9.16 4.06
CA PRO A 433 13.93 -10.06 4.59
C PRO A 433 15.06 -10.41 3.61
N LEU A 434 14.85 -10.21 2.31
CA LEU A 434 15.88 -10.37 1.28
C LEU A 434 16.84 -9.17 1.17
N GLY A 435 16.65 -8.15 2.00
CA GLY A 435 17.43 -6.91 1.97
C GLY A 435 16.96 -5.91 0.91
N ILE A 436 15.72 -6.03 0.45
CA ILE A 436 15.08 -5.12 -0.50
C ILE A 436 14.23 -4.11 0.28
N ASN A 437 14.46 -2.82 0.07
CA ASN A 437 13.63 -1.77 0.65
C ASN A 437 12.30 -1.70 -0.11
N SER A 438 11.25 -2.29 0.46
CA SER A 438 9.94 -2.43 -0.17
C SER A 438 8.95 -1.44 0.42
N TYR A 439 8.22 -0.74 -0.45
CA TYR A 439 7.23 0.28 -0.10
C TYR A 439 5.91 0.00 -0.78
N GLY A 440 4.80 0.15 -0.03
CA GLY A 440 3.48 0.27 -0.59
C GLY A 440 3.26 1.72 -1.04
N PHE A 441 2.97 1.92 -2.33
CA PHE A 441 2.74 3.25 -2.87
C PHE A 441 1.75 3.24 -4.02
N THR A 442 0.57 3.81 -3.77
CA THR A 442 -0.42 4.05 -4.81
C THR A 442 -0.23 5.43 -5.46
N PRO A 443 -0.25 5.52 -6.80
CA PRO A 443 -0.22 6.81 -7.50
C PRO A 443 -1.62 7.45 -7.63
N TYR A 444 -2.66 6.82 -7.10
CA TYR A 444 -4.07 7.21 -7.21
C TYR A 444 -4.57 7.96 -5.98
N THR A 445 -5.67 8.69 -6.14
CA THR A 445 -6.32 9.44 -5.05
C THR A 445 -7.81 9.10 -5.02
N PRO A 446 -8.20 7.91 -4.53
CA PRO A 446 -9.60 7.57 -4.39
C PRO A 446 -10.29 8.53 -3.42
N THR A 447 -11.59 8.75 -3.63
CA THR A 447 -12.45 9.31 -2.59
C THR A 447 -12.69 8.24 -1.53
N GLU A 448 -13.16 8.64 -0.33
CA GLU A 448 -13.53 7.69 0.72
C GLU A 448 -14.57 6.66 0.23
N GLU A 449 -15.54 7.11 -0.60
CA GLU A 449 -16.55 6.23 -1.20
C GLU A 449 -15.91 5.22 -2.18
N GLU A 450 -14.97 5.65 -3.03
CA GLU A 450 -14.27 4.76 -3.96
C GLU A 450 -13.39 3.76 -3.23
N GLY A 451 -12.57 4.20 -2.27
CA GLY A 451 -11.72 3.31 -1.48
C GLY A 451 -12.52 2.27 -0.69
N SER A 452 -13.69 2.65 -0.16
CA SER A 452 -14.58 1.72 0.57
C SER A 452 -15.18 0.60 -0.29
N THR A 453 -14.99 0.63 -1.62
CA THR A 453 -15.46 -0.42 -2.54
C THR A 453 -14.45 -1.54 -2.76
N GLU A 454 -13.21 -1.37 -2.30
CA GLU A 454 -12.20 -2.43 -2.25
C GLU A 454 -12.76 -3.66 -1.52
N HIS A 455 -12.60 -4.85 -2.10
CA HIS A 455 -13.23 -6.10 -1.65
C HIS A 455 -14.77 -6.07 -1.56
N GLY A 456 -15.38 -4.90 -1.76
CA GLY A 456 -16.83 -4.69 -1.73
C GLY A 456 -17.51 -4.85 -3.10
N ASN A 457 -18.76 -4.37 -3.19
CA ASN A 457 -19.49 -4.28 -4.45
C ASN A 457 -19.22 -2.94 -5.12
N ASP A 458 -19.41 -2.88 -6.45
CA ASP A 458 -19.25 -1.67 -7.23
C ASP A 458 -17.82 -1.07 -7.17
N GLU A 459 -16.83 -1.93 -7.00
CA GLU A 459 -15.43 -1.54 -7.04
C GLU A 459 -15.13 -0.83 -8.38
N ARG A 460 -14.51 0.32 -8.29
CA ARG A 460 -14.35 1.20 -9.44
C ARG A 460 -13.18 2.16 -9.29
N ILE A 461 -12.67 2.62 -10.42
CA ILE A 461 -11.66 3.68 -10.49
C ILE A 461 -12.09 4.76 -11.48
N ARG A 462 -11.91 6.03 -11.15
CA ARG A 462 -12.17 7.13 -12.09
C ARG A 462 -11.26 7.05 -13.30
N VAL A 463 -11.82 7.31 -14.48
CA VAL A 463 -11.04 7.35 -15.73
C VAL A 463 -9.89 8.35 -15.65
N GLU A 464 -10.10 9.50 -14.99
CA GLU A 464 -9.07 10.53 -14.81
C GLU A 464 -7.90 10.04 -13.92
N GLU A 465 -8.17 9.20 -12.94
CA GLU A 465 -7.11 8.60 -12.11
C GLU A 465 -6.24 7.67 -12.96
N VAL A 466 -6.85 6.79 -13.76
CA VAL A 466 -6.11 5.92 -14.69
C VAL A 466 -5.25 6.75 -15.66
N ARG A 467 -5.79 7.89 -16.16
CA ARG A 467 -5.08 8.81 -17.05
C ARG A 467 -3.89 9.50 -16.39
N ARG A 468 -3.88 9.64 -15.08
CA ARG A 468 -2.85 10.36 -14.32
C ARG A 468 -1.85 9.43 -13.63
N GLY A 469 -2.34 8.35 -13.01
CA GLY A 469 -1.55 7.56 -12.05
C GLY A 469 -0.26 6.99 -12.64
N PHE A 470 -0.30 6.43 -13.84
CA PHE A 470 0.90 5.91 -14.48
C PHE A 470 2.00 6.98 -14.68
N ARG A 471 1.62 8.25 -14.89
CA ARG A 471 2.56 9.36 -15.04
C ARG A 471 3.27 9.68 -13.72
N VAL A 472 2.52 9.70 -12.62
CA VAL A 472 3.10 9.87 -11.25
C VAL A 472 4.13 8.78 -11.00
N LEU A 473 3.77 7.53 -11.26
CA LEU A 473 4.67 6.39 -11.03
C LEU A 473 5.89 6.41 -11.97
N TYR A 474 5.70 6.80 -13.24
CA TYR A 474 6.80 6.98 -14.19
C TYR A 474 7.83 8.00 -13.70
N ASP A 475 7.36 9.13 -13.16
CA ASP A 475 8.25 10.16 -12.63
C ASP A 475 8.97 9.70 -11.35
N VAL A 476 8.31 8.90 -10.48
CA VAL A 476 8.96 8.28 -9.31
C VAL A 476 10.06 7.34 -9.75
N VAL A 477 9.77 6.41 -10.68
CA VAL A 477 10.73 5.40 -11.13
C VAL A 477 11.90 6.06 -11.85
N THR A 478 11.66 7.00 -12.78
CA THR A 478 12.74 7.69 -13.48
C THR A 478 13.61 8.53 -12.56
N SER A 479 13.03 9.14 -11.50
CA SER A 479 13.80 9.89 -10.50
C SER A 479 14.85 9.04 -9.75
N VAL A 480 14.69 7.73 -9.70
CA VAL A 480 15.65 6.83 -9.04
C VAL A 480 16.41 5.93 -10.02
N ALA A 481 15.93 5.79 -11.25
CA ALA A 481 16.51 4.90 -12.24
C ALA A 481 17.29 5.62 -13.34
N THR A 482 17.39 6.95 -13.30
CA THR A 482 18.23 7.76 -14.20
C THR A 482 19.30 8.53 -13.39
N LYS A 483 20.30 9.12 -14.12
CA LYS A 483 21.36 9.94 -13.51
C LYS A 483 20.86 11.29 -13.05
#